data_c417d355874ed0685f43883bbae8d807
#
_entry.id   c417d355874ed0685f43883bbae8d807
#
_cell.length_a   1.000
_cell.length_b   1.000
_cell.length_c   1.000
_cell.angle_alpha   90.00
_cell.angle_beta   90.00
_cell.angle_gamma   90.00
#
_symmetry.space_group_name_H-M   'P 1'
#
loop_
_entity.id
_entity.type
_entity.pdbx_description
1 polymer ?
#
loop_
_entity_poly.entity_id
_entity_poly.type
_entity_poly.pdbx_seq_one_letter_code
_entity_poly.pdbx_strand_id
1 'polypeptide(L)'
;RWKLPEQARVVAAGNELEDSLVANEMAEPLYDRFAHVNIETSAENWLEWAVTPESFYERLDYKKEEQSRPKIHPAIYAFISYKGDEVLRTPYNREIPEPHADPRRWKMASDMLYSSNNPNTLRAIVGEDLARDFMSFCMQPTITIEDVIKGNYTEEDLEMDLGRELATVSGLVQVDEKNMPKVREFVKKLGAEMCKKFETQWTHGDEERLEQLQEIIMKEQEEAEKRVTEGHSSEEAKGTFASGISSFRKIFGTYQEYLAKETAKEDETQRRS
;
A
#
# COMPACT_ATOMS: atom_id res chain seq x y z
N ARG A 1 -18.02 45.30 3.47
CA ARG A 1 -16.75 44.61 3.76
C ARG A 1 -17.02 43.48 4.74
N TRP A 2 -16.84 42.26 4.31
CA TRP A 2 -16.86 41.10 5.19
C TRP A 2 -15.51 40.99 5.91
N LYS A 3 -15.51 40.85 7.23
CA LYS A 3 -14.31 40.53 7.99
C LYS A 3 -14.38 39.08 8.39
N LEU A 4 -13.32 38.33 8.12
CA LEU A 4 -13.16 36.98 8.67
C LEU A 4 -12.94 37.05 10.19
N PRO A 5 -13.43 36.09 10.98
CA PRO A 5 -13.08 35.97 12.38
C PRO A 5 -11.56 35.91 12.58
N GLU A 6 -11.05 36.42 13.70
CA GLU A 6 -9.59 36.43 13.97
C GLU A 6 -8.94 35.07 13.94
N GLN A 7 -9.71 34.02 14.27
CA GLN A 7 -9.26 32.62 14.28
C GLN A 7 -9.32 31.95 12.89
N ALA A 8 -9.96 32.59 11.90
CA ALA A 8 -10.06 32.01 10.56
C ALA A 8 -8.72 32.07 9.84
N ARG A 9 -8.44 30.99 9.13
CA ARG A 9 -7.29 30.89 8.20
C ARG A 9 -7.83 30.58 6.83
N VAL A 10 -7.27 31.22 5.83
CA VAL A 10 -7.62 30.97 4.43
C VAL A 10 -6.60 30.01 3.85
N VAL A 11 -7.07 28.90 3.34
CA VAL A 11 -6.27 27.92 2.61
C VAL A 11 -6.86 27.81 1.22
N ALA A 12 -6.01 27.83 0.21
CA ALA A 12 -6.37 27.62 -1.18
C ALA A 12 -5.57 26.45 -1.73
N ALA A 13 -6.18 25.67 -2.59
CA ALA A 13 -5.53 24.62 -3.36
C ALA A 13 -5.85 24.81 -4.84
N GLY A 14 -4.87 24.60 -5.68
CA GLY A 14 -5.01 24.74 -7.13
C GLY A 14 -3.97 23.91 -7.85
N ASN A 15 -4.17 23.74 -9.14
CA ASN A 15 -3.18 23.10 -10.02
C ASN A 15 -2.28 24.19 -10.62
N GLU A 16 -1.04 23.81 -10.92
CA GLU A 16 -0.15 24.67 -11.68
C GLU A 16 -0.67 24.88 -13.11
N LEU A 17 -0.25 25.96 -13.76
CA LEU A 17 -0.67 26.29 -15.12
C LEU A 17 -0.30 25.19 -16.12
N GLU A 18 0.80 24.50 -15.84
CA GLU A 18 1.28 23.38 -16.68
C GLU A 18 0.41 22.14 -16.55
N ASP A 19 -0.24 21.95 -15.43
CA ASP A 19 -1.03 20.77 -15.10
C ASP A 19 -2.53 20.91 -15.42
N SER A 20 -3.00 22.08 -15.82
CA SER A 20 -4.44 22.30 -16.05
C SER A 20 -4.71 23.25 -17.20
N LEU A 21 -5.62 22.85 -18.09
CA LEU A 21 -6.10 23.67 -19.21
C LEU A 21 -6.98 24.85 -18.76
N VAL A 22 -7.53 24.78 -17.56
CA VAL A 22 -8.43 25.80 -17.00
C VAL A 22 -7.82 26.58 -15.84
N ALA A 23 -6.55 26.32 -15.51
CA ALA A 23 -5.86 27.10 -14.50
C ALA A 23 -5.64 28.52 -15.01
N ASN A 24 -5.94 29.49 -14.16
CA ASN A 24 -5.64 30.90 -14.41
C ASN A 24 -4.49 31.32 -13.49
N GLU A 25 -3.64 32.17 -14.01
CA GLU A 25 -2.60 32.80 -13.21
C GLU A 25 -3.22 33.56 -12.03
N MET A 26 -2.67 33.37 -10.86
CA MET A 26 -3.06 34.17 -9.70
C MET A 26 -2.53 35.60 -9.86
N ALA A 27 -3.38 36.58 -9.65
CA ALA A 27 -2.94 37.98 -9.73
C ALA A 27 -1.83 38.26 -8.70
N GLU A 28 -0.76 38.90 -9.13
CA GLU A 28 0.44 39.21 -8.33
C GLU A 28 0.13 39.70 -6.91
N PRO A 29 -0.78 40.69 -6.69
CA PRO A 29 -1.10 41.18 -5.35
C PRO A 29 -1.76 40.10 -4.45
N LEU A 30 -2.35 39.06 -5.03
CA LEU A 30 -2.92 37.97 -4.29
C LEU A 30 -1.86 36.89 -4.01
N TYR A 31 -1.01 36.64 -5.00
CA TYR A 31 0.11 35.70 -4.90
C TYR A 31 1.03 36.05 -3.72
N ASP A 32 1.41 37.34 -3.59
CA ASP A 32 2.29 37.81 -2.53
C ASP A 32 1.71 37.72 -1.10
N ARG A 33 0.43 37.43 -0.96
CA ARG A 33 -0.25 37.31 0.34
C ARG A 33 -0.36 35.89 0.88
N PHE A 34 0.03 34.93 0.09
CA PHE A 34 -0.01 33.51 0.48
C PHE A 34 1.40 32.96 0.67
N ALA A 35 1.52 32.01 1.59
CA ALA A 35 2.65 31.11 1.59
C ALA A 35 2.35 29.99 0.58
N HIS A 36 3.23 29.79 -0.38
CA HIS A 36 3.09 28.81 -1.42
C HIS A 36 3.79 27.51 -1.02
N VAL A 37 3.10 26.39 -1.19
CA VAL A 37 3.63 25.05 -0.91
C VAL A 37 3.34 24.18 -2.13
N ASN A 38 4.38 23.72 -2.78
CA ASN A 38 4.25 22.74 -3.85
C ASN A 38 4.12 21.33 -3.24
N ILE A 39 3.12 20.61 -3.71
CA ILE A 39 2.88 19.22 -3.29
C ILE A 39 3.28 18.33 -4.46
N GLU A 40 4.37 17.59 -4.25
CA GLU A 40 4.83 16.60 -5.21
C GLU A 40 4.25 15.22 -4.89
N THR A 41 3.87 14.50 -5.94
CA THR A 41 3.40 13.13 -5.84
C THR A 41 4.60 12.19 -5.96
N SER A 42 4.76 11.26 -5.00
CA SER A 42 5.76 10.20 -5.09
C SER A 42 5.11 8.83 -4.94
N ALA A 43 5.67 7.83 -5.63
CA ALA A 43 5.23 6.45 -5.50
C ALA A 43 5.38 5.94 -4.07
N GLU A 44 6.46 6.30 -3.38
CA GLU A 44 6.70 5.91 -1.99
C GLU A 44 5.56 6.39 -1.07
N ASN A 45 5.24 7.68 -1.09
CA ASN A 45 4.16 8.25 -0.27
C ASN A 45 2.80 7.68 -0.64
N TRP A 46 2.56 7.43 -1.93
CA TRP A 46 1.31 6.84 -2.39
C TRP A 46 1.17 5.37 -1.93
N LEU A 47 2.25 4.59 -1.99
CA LEU A 47 2.27 3.21 -1.50
C LEU A 47 2.09 3.13 0.01
N GLU A 48 2.67 4.06 0.77
CA GLU A 48 2.43 4.17 2.22
C GLU A 48 0.95 4.48 2.51
N TRP A 49 0.37 5.44 1.78
CA TRP A 49 -1.06 5.72 1.88
C TRP A 49 -1.91 4.50 1.50
N ALA A 50 -1.51 3.73 0.48
CA ALA A 50 -2.25 2.57 -0.02
C ALA A 50 -2.43 1.47 1.04
N VAL A 51 -1.49 1.33 1.99
CA VAL A 51 -1.54 0.37 3.09
C VAL A 51 -1.99 0.96 4.42
N THR A 52 -2.27 2.27 4.47
CA THR A 52 -2.82 2.92 5.67
C THR A 52 -4.31 2.57 5.84
N PRO A 53 -4.78 2.19 7.04
CA PRO A 53 -6.18 1.84 7.28
C PRO A 53 -7.17 2.91 6.83
N GLU A 54 -8.32 2.50 6.27
CA GLU A 54 -9.32 3.45 5.75
C GLU A 54 -10.09 4.24 6.83
N SER A 55 -10.18 3.71 8.04
CA SER A 55 -10.75 4.41 9.20
C SER A 55 -10.04 5.74 9.49
N PHE A 56 -8.84 5.94 8.96
CA PHE A 56 -8.11 7.21 9.01
C PHE A 56 -8.81 8.35 8.25
N TYR A 57 -9.60 8.02 7.25
CA TYR A 57 -10.32 8.97 6.40
C TYR A 57 -11.80 8.70 6.57
N GLU A 58 -12.47 9.36 7.51
CA GLU A 58 -13.93 9.26 7.75
C GLU A 58 -14.69 8.90 6.49
N ARG A 59 -15.20 7.70 6.39
CA ARG A 59 -16.01 7.29 5.27
C ARG A 59 -17.39 6.90 5.67
N LEU A 60 -18.22 7.67 5.09
CA LEU A 60 -19.64 7.47 4.96
C LEU A 60 -19.91 6.18 4.16
N ASP A 61 -20.67 5.26 4.78
CA ASP A 61 -21.49 4.22 4.12
C ASP A 61 -20.82 3.12 3.28
N TYR A 62 -19.65 2.59 3.63
CA TYR A 62 -19.21 1.33 3.03
C TYR A 62 -19.74 0.12 3.80
N LYS A 63 -20.28 -0.87 3.07
CA LYS A 63 -20.70 -2.16 3.64
C LYS A 63 -19.51 -2.86 4.28
N LYS A 64 -19.76 -3.58 5.37
CA LYS A 64 -18.73 -4.29 6.15
C LYS A 64 -17.84 -5.24 5.31
N GLU A 65 -18.38 -5.78 4.20
CA GLU A 65 -17.66 -6.64 3.25
C GLU A 65 -16.61 -5.89 2.42
N GLU A 66 -16.80 -4.57 2.21
CA GLU A 66 -15.83 -3.72 1.49
C GLU A 66 -14.70 -3.25 2.40
N GLN A 67 -14.87 -3.30 3.71
CA GLN A 67 -13.84 -2.94 4.69
C GLN A 67 -12.73 -4.00 4.84
N SER A 68 -12.99 -5.24 4.42
CA SER A 68 -12.03 -6.35 4.53
C SER A 68 -11.04 -6.44 3.36
N ARG A 69 -11.24 -5.66 2.29
CA ARG A 69 -10.36 -5.68 1.13
C ARG A 69 -9.29 -4.58 1.19
N PRO A 70 -8.08 -4.81 0.65
CA PRO A 70 -7.07 -3.78 0.51
C PRO A 70 -7.59 -2.53 -0.21
N LYS A 71 -7.20 -1.34 0.26
CA LYS A 71 -7.56 -0.04 -0.33
C LYS A 71 -7.17 0.04 -1.81
N ILE A 72 -6.03 -0.55 -2.12
CA ILE A 72 -5.49 -0.68 -3.48
C ILE A 72 -5.33 -2.16 -3.78
N HIS A 73 -5.74 -2.56 -4.98
CA HIS A 73 -5.59 -3.94 -5.45
C HIS A 73 -4.11 -4.36 -5.39
N PRO A 74 -3.78 -5.54 -4.80
CA PRO A 74 -2.39 -5.95 -4.59
C PRO A 74 -1.52 -5.93 -5.85
N ALA A 75 -2.08 -6.30 -7.00
CA ALA A 75 -1.34 -6.26 -8.27
C ALA A 75 -0.96 -4.83 -8.68
N ILE A 76 -1.82 -3.83 -8.46
CA ILE A 76 -1.49 -2.41 -8.71
C ILE A 76 -0.42 -1.94 -7.73
N TYR A 77 -0.54 -2.30 -6.45
CA TYR A 77 0.47 -1.99 -5.46
C TYR A 77 1.85 -2.54 -5.87
N ALA A 78 1.90 -3.81 -6.28
CA ALA A 78 3.13 -4.45 -6.73
C ALA A 78 3.71 -3.80 -8.00
N PHE A 79 2.86 -3.49 -8.98
CA PHE A 79 3.27 -2.83 -10.22
C PHE A 79 3.89 -1.45 -9.98
N ILE A 80 3.24 -0.62 -9.15
CA ILE A 80 3.75 0.71 -8.79
C ILE A 80 5.00 0.58 -7.92
N SER A 81 5.08 -0.41 -7.02
CA SER A 81 6.31 -0.71 -6.26
C SER A 81 7.49 -1.09 -7.16
N TYR A 82 7.21 -1.75 -8.29
CA TYR A 82 8.21 -2.16 -9.26
C TYR A 82 8.70 -1.03 -10.16
N LYS A 83 7.76 -0.23 -10.68
CA LYS A 83 8.02 0.79 -11.69
C LYS A 83 8.25 2.19 -11.13
N GLY A 84 7.74 2.49 -9.93
CA GLY A 84 7.91 3.77 -9.27
C GLY A 84 7.07 4.91 -9.86
N ASP A 85 7.64 6.11 -9.81
CA ASP A 85 6.98 7.37 -10.20
C ASP A 85 6.58 7.42 -11.67
N GLU A 86 7.33 6.75 -12.54
CA GLU A 86 7.11 6.74 -13.99
C GLU A 86 5.70 6.26 -14.38
N VAL A 87 5.15 5.30 -13.61
CA VAL A 87 3.83 4.73 -13.86
C VAL A 87 2.75 5.33 -12.96
N LEU A 88 3.14 5.92 -11.82
CA LEU A 88 2.18 6.55 -10.92
C LEU A 88 1.55 7.78 -11.56
N ARG A 89 2.35 8.60 -12.25
CA ARG A 89 1.90 9.79 -12.96
C ARG A 89 2.53 9.87 -14.33
N THR A 90 1.71 9.79 -15.37
CA THR A 90 2.15 10.00 -16.75
C THR A 90 1.78 11.40 -17.24
N PRO A 91 2.58 12.02 -18.13
CA PRO A 91 2.27 13.34 -18.66
C PRO A 91 0.91 13.38 -19.35
N TYR A 92 0.15 14.44 -19.11
CA TYR A 92 -1.08 14.71 -19.85
C TYR A 92 -0.75 15.33 -21.20
N ASN A 93 -1.20 14.68 -22.29
CA ASN A 93 -1.08 15.25 -23.62
C ASN A 93 -2.23 16.25 -23.85
N ARG A 94 -1.89 17.53 -24.03
CA ARG A 94 -2.88 18.60 -24.24
C ARG A 94 -3.44 18.62 -25.65
N GLU A 95 -2.70 18.14 -26.63
CA GLU A 95 -3.11 18.14 -28.04
C GLU A 95 -4.05 16.99 -28.36
N ILE A 96 -3.79 15.85 -27.76
CA ILE A 96 -4.62 14.66 -27.90
C ILE A 96 -5.01 14.20 -26.50
N PRO A 97 -6.23 14.52 -26.02
CA PRO A 97 -6.66 14.14 -24.69
C PRO A 97 -6.90 12.62 -24.63
N GLU A 98 -5.90 11.92 -24.18
CA GLU A 98 -5.94 10.46 -23.94
C GLU A 98 -5.99 10.17 -22.42
N PRO A 99 -6.50 8.99 -22.04
CA PRO A 99 -6.38 8.53 -20.67
C PRO A 99 -4.91 8.49 -20.25
N HIS A 100 -4.62 9.01 -19.07
CA HIS A 100 -3.26 9.07 -18.50
C HIS A 100 -3.32 8.60 -17.05
N ALA A 101 -2.20 8.17 -16.49
CA ALA A 101 -2.14 7.75 -15.10
C ALA A 101 -1.93 8.93 -14.15
N ASP A 102 -2.63 8.87 -13.03
CA ASP A 102 -2.41 9.65 -11.84
C ASP A 102 -2.84 8.84 -10.60
N PRO A 103 -2.50 9.25 -9.38
CA PRO A 103 -2.88 8.56 -8.15
C PRO A 103 -4.36 8.25 -8.03
N ARG A 104 -5.22 9.17 -8.45
CA ARG A 104 -6.68 9.03 -8.41
C ARG A 104 -7.17 8.00 -9.43
N ARG A 105 -6.60 8.00 -10.62
CA ARG A 105 -6.92 7.03 -11.67
C ARG A 105 -6.46 5.63 -11.31
N TRP A 106 -5.33 5.48 -10.66
CA TRP A 106 -4.92 4.18 -10.12
C TRP A 106 -5.85 3.67 -9.03
N LYS A 107 -6.38 4.56 -8.17
CA LYS A 107 -7.44 4.16 -7.22
C LYS A 107 -8.70 3.70 -7.94
N MET A 108 -9.12 4.42 -8.98
CA MET A 108 -10.27 4.03 -9.81
C MET A 108 -10.02 2.68 -10.51
N ALA A 109 -8.82 2.47 -11.07
CA ALA A 109 -8.42 1.20 -11.67
C ALA A 109 -8.47 0.05 -10.67
N SER A 110 -8.03 0.29 -9.43
CA SER A 110 -8.11 -0.65 -8.33
C SER A 110 -9.56 -1.06 -8.02
N ASP A 111 -10.45 -0.09 -7.87
CA ASP A 111 -11.87 -0.35 -7.60
C ASP A 111 -12.53 -1.15 -8.75
N MET A 112 -12.11 -0.88 -9.98
CA MET A 112 -12.58 -1.62 -11.15
C MET A 112 -12.05 -3.05 -11.18
N LEU A 113 -10.80 -3.30 -10.80
CA LEU A 113 -10.23 -4.66 -10.74
C LEU A 113 -10.93 -5.52 -9.69
N TYR A 114 -11.40 -4.95 -8.58
CA TYR A 114 -12.20 -5.67 -7.59
C TYR A 114 -13.60 -6.03 -8.08
N SER A 115 -14.16 -5.28 -9.03
CA SER A 115 -15.53 -5.47 -9.52
C SER A 115 -15.60 -6.13 -10.89
N SER A 116 -14.54 -6.04 -11.70
CA SER A 116 -14.54 -6.55 -13.08
C SER A 116 -13.13 -6.80 -13.57
N ASN A 117 -12.87 -8.01 -14.04
CA ASN A 117 -11.58 -8.38 -14.66
C ASN A 117 -11.48 -7.96 -16.15
N ASN A 118 -12.19 -6.92 -16.56
CA ASN A 118 -12.19 -6.49 -17.96
C ASN A 118 -10.99 -5.57 -18.24
N PRO A 119 -9.99 -6.02 -19.02
CA PRO A 119 -8.79 -5.24 -19.32
C PRO A 119 -9.08 -3.95 -20.11
N ASN A 120 -10.17 -3.91 -20.88
CA ASN A 120 -10.55 -2.70 -21.62
C ASN A 120 -10.92 -1.55 -20.70
N THR A 121 -11.44 -1.84 -19.53
CA THR A 121 -11.74 -0.82 -18.52
C THR A 121 -10.45 -0.17 -18.01
N LEU A 122 -9.40 -0.96 -17.76
CA LEU A 122 -8.12 -0.44 -17.33
C LEU A 122 -7.51 0.50 -18.39
N ARG A 123 -7.57 0.13 -19.67
CA ARG A 123 -7.12 0.97 -20.79
C ARG A 123 -7.85 2.33 -20.82
N ALA A 124 -9.14 2.32 -20.56
CA ALA A 124 -9.93 3.55 -20.51
C ALA A 124 -9.59 4.47 -19.31
N ILE A 125 -8.96 3.92 -18.27
CA ILE A 125 -8.62 4.66 -17.06
C ILE A 125 -7.19 5.21 -17.11
N VAL A 126 -6.20 4.35 -17.38
CA VAL A 126 -4.77 4.70 -17.28
C VAL A 126 -4.06 4.83 -18.64
N GLY A 127 -4.75 4.58 -19.74
CA GLY A 127 -4.21 4.60 -21.10
C GLY A 127 -3.78 3.22 -21.60
N GLU A 128 -3.65 3.11 -22.93
CA GLU A 128 -3.41 1.83 -23.61
C GLU A 128 -2.07 1.23 -23.25
N ASP A 129 -1.00 2.02 -23.34
CA ASP A 129 0.37 1.53 -23.16
C ASP A 129 0.60 1.06 -21.73
N LEU A 130 0.16 1.87 -20.75
CA LEU A 130 0.34 1.55 -19.35
C LEU A 130 -0.52 0.37 -18.91
N ALA A 131 -1.74 0.25 -19.44
CA ALA A 131 -2.58 -0.90 -19.19
C ALA A 131 -1.95 -2.19 -19.75
N ARG A 132 -1.31 -2.13 -20.93
CA ARG A 132 -0.59 -3.26 -21.52
C ARG A 132 0.62 -3.66 -20.68
N ASP A 133 1.39 -2.70 -20.20
CA ASP A 133 2.54 -2.96 -19.33
C ASP A 133 2.10 -3.59 -18.01
N PHE A 134 1.04 -3.09 -17.40
CA PHE A 134 0.45 -3.68 -16.19
C PHE A 134 -0.03 -5.12 -16.44
N MET A 135 -0.72 -5.36 -17.56
CA MET A 135 -1.17 -6.72 -17.90
C MET A 135 0.01 -7.65 -18.14
N SER A 136 1.06 -7.20 -18.81
CA SER A 136 2.28 -7.98 -19.01
C SER A 136 2.95 -8.32 -17.69
N PHE A 137 2.97 -7.38 -16.74
CA PHE A 137 3.45 -7.63 -15.39
C PHE A 137 2.61 -8.69 -14.68
N CYS A 138 1.28 -8.62 -14.75
CA CYS A 138 0.39 -9.61 -14.13
C CYS A 138 0.46 -11.01 -14.79
N MET A 139 0.90 -11.10 -16.03
CA MET A 139 1.05 -12.36 -16.75
C MET A 139 2.41 -13.05 -16.50
N GLN A 140 3.30 -12.47 -15.74
CA GLN A 140 4.56 -13.11 -15.37
C GLN A 140 4.30 -14.40 -14.61
N PRO A 141 5.08 -15.47 -14.85
CA PRO A 141 4.96 -16.69 -14.07
C PRO A 141 5.18 -16.42 -12.58
N THR A 142 4.21 -16.77 -11.77
CA THR A 142 4.26 -16.58 -10.32
C THR A 142 4.03 -17.90 -9.60
N ILE A 143 4.53 -18.00 -8.37
CA ILE A 143 4.23 -19.12 -7.48
C ILE A 143 2.90 -18.81 -6.80
N THR A 144 1.95 -19.74 -6.91
CA THR A 144 0.60 -19.56 -6.36
C THR A 144 0.52 -19.97 -4.89
N ILE A 145 -0.54 -19.53 -4.20
CA ILE A 145 -0.83 -19.98 -2.82
C ILE A 145 -0.88 -21.51 -2.76
N GLU A 146 -1.47 -22.15 -3.76
CA GLU A 146 -1.59 -23.61 -3.83
C GLU A 146 -0.23 -24.29 -3.96
N ASP A 147 0.67 -23.75 -4.78
CA ASP A 147 2.03 -24.26 -4.93
C ASP A 147 2.81 -24.16 -3.62
N VAL A 148 2.69 -23.05 -2.91
CA VAL A 148 3.32 -22.86 -1.60
C VAL A 148 2.79 -23.86 -0.57
N ILE A 149 1.46 -24.03 -0.49
CA ILE A 149 0.85 -24.95 0.48
C ILE A 149 1.26 -26.40 0.22
N LYS A 150 1.35 -26.78 -1.06
CA LYS A 150 1.72 -28.16 -1.48
C LYS A 150 3.23 -28.39 -1.55
N GLY A 151 4.04 -27.34 -1.48
CA GLY A 151 5.48 -27.42 -1.67
C GLY A 151 5.90 -27.69 -3.13
N ASN A 152 5.08 -27.30 -4.09
CA ASN A 152 5.30 -27.48 -5.53
C ASN A 152 6.18 -26.35 -6.10
N TYR A 153 7.33 -26.09 -5.50
CA TYR A 153 8.32 -25.15 -5.99
C TYR A 153 9.72 -25.65 -5.68
N THR A 154 10.68 -25.25 -6.50
CA THR A 154 12.09 -25.61 -6.38
C THR A 154 12.92 -24.42 -5.89
N GLU A 155 14.20 -24.65 -5.56
CA GLU A 155 15.12 -23.55 -5.23
C GLU A 155 15.36 -22.65 -6.43
N GLU A 156 15.35 -23.18 -7.66
CA GLU A 156 15.46 -22.39 -8.90
C GLU A 156 14.27 -21.42 -9.08
N ASP A 157 13.08 -21.83 -8.62
CA ASP A 157 11.90 -20.96 -8.66
C ASP A 157 11.99 -19.76 -7.70
N LEU A 158 12.89 -19.79 -6.73
CA LEU A 158 13.16 -18.69 -5.82
C LEU A 158 14.12 -17.65 -6.42
N GLU A 159 14.86 -18.00 -7.48
CA GLU A 159 15.72 -17.09 -8.22
C GLU A 159 14.90 -16.25 -9.20
N MET A 160 14.15 -15.29 -8.65
CA MET A 160 13.29 -14.39 -9.40
C MET A 160 13.92 -13.01 -9.56
N ASP A 161 13.58 -12.33 -10.65
CA ASP A 161 13.79 -10.88 -10.70
C ASP A 161 12.79 -10.13 -9.80
N LEU A 162 13.08 -8.89 -9.48
CA LEU A 162 12.26 -8.06 -8.59
C LEU A 162 10.79 -7.97 -9.04
N GLY A 163 10.54 -7.94 -10.36
CA GLY A 163 9.17 -7.87 -10.88
C GLY A 163 8.37 -9.13 -10.57
N ARG A 164 8.97 -10.31 -10.77
CA ARG A 164 8.36 -11.61 -10.44
C ARG A 164 8.18 -11.80 -8.94
N GLU A 165 9.16 -11.38 -8.12
CA GLU A 165 9.03 -11.41 -6.66
C GLU A 165 7.82 -10.60 -6.19
N LEU A 166 7.70 -9.36 -6.65
CA LEU A 166 6.59 -8.47 -6.30
C LEU A 166 5.24 -8.99 -6.80
N ALA A 167 5.19 -9.54 -8.02
CA ALA A 167 3.99 -10.14 -8.58
C ALA A 167 3.57 -11.39 -7.76
N THR A 168 4.53 -12.24 -7.40
CA THR A 168 4.30 -13.42 -6.55
C THR A 168 3.79 -13.01 -5.17
N VAL A 169 4.48 -12.11 -4.49
CA VAL A 169 4.07 -11.60 -3.17
C VAL A 169 2.66 -11.02 -3.21
N SER A 170 2.33 -10.24 -4.23
CA SER A 170 0.99 -9.66 -4.36
C SER A 170 -0.12 -10.70 -4.54
N GLY A 171 0.17 -11.78 -5.25
CA GLY A 171 -0.74 -12.92 -5.40
C GLY A 171 -0.96 -13.69 -4.09
N LEU A 172 0.09 -13.78 -3.27
CA LEU A 172 0.06 -14.49 -1.99
C LEU A 172 -0.69 -13.74 -0.87
N VAL A 173 -0.89 -12.43 -0.99
CA VAL A 173 -1.61 -11.60 0.01
C VAL A 173 -3.04 -12.08 0.28
N GLN A 174 -3.67 -12.77 -0.67
CA GLN A 174 -5.03 -13.28 -0.52
C GLN A 174 -5.12 -14.61 0.25
N VAL A 175 -4.03 -15.06 0.84
CA VAL A 175 -4.01 -16.29 1.65
C VAL A 175 -4.93 -16.15 2.86
N ASP A 176 -5.63 -17.26 3.17
CA ASP A 176 -6.42 -17.37 4.39
C ASP A 176 -5.54 -17.44 5.65
N GLU A 177 -6.11 -17.11 6.78
CA GLU A 177 -5.43 -17.06 8.08
C GLU A 177 -4.77 -18.38 8.47
N LYS A 178 -5.40 -19.50 8.13
CA LYS A 178 -4.89 -20.84 8.45
C LYS A 178 -3.60 -21.15 7.70
N ASN A 179 -3.48 -20.73 6.45
CA ASN A 179 -2.33 -21.02 5.60
C ASN A 179 -1.29 -19.90 5.61
N MET A 180 -1.62 -18.74 6.20
CA MET A 180 -0.74 -17.58 6.31
C MET A 180 0.66 -17.93 6.86
N PRO A 181 0.83 -18.73 7.95
CA PRO A 181 2.16 -19.06 8.46
C PRO A 181 3.06 -19.76 7.43
N LYS A 182 2.49 -20.67 6.62
CA LYS A 182 3.23 -21.37 5.56
C LYS A 182 3.65 -20.42 4.44
N VAL A 183 2.73 -19.56 4.02
CA VAL A 183 3.01 -18.59 2.97
C VAL A 183 4.06 -17.57 3.45
N ARG A 184 3.96 -17.12 4.70
CA ARG A 184 4.96 -16.25 5.30
C ARG A 184 6.35 -16.89 5.35
N GLU A 185 6.45 -18.17 5.72
CA GLU A 185 7.71 -18.91 5.72
C GLU A 185 8.32 -18.99 4.31
N PHE A 186 7.48 -19.18 3.29
CA PHE A 186 7.92 -19.13 1.89
C PHE A 186 8.44 -17.73 1.53
N VAL A 187 7.68 -16.66 1.84
CA VAL A 187 8.06 -15.28 1.50
C VAL A 187 9.35 -14.85 2.20
N LYS A 188 9.64 -15.37 3.39
CA LYS A 188 10.94 -15.16 4.06
C LYS A 188 12.12 -15.65 3.22
N LYS A 189 11.97 -16.69 2.41
CA LYS A 189 13.02 -17.18 1.51
C LYS A 189 13.32 -16.20 0.39
N LEU A 190 12.36 -15.37 -0.03
CA LEU A 190 12.53 -14.29 -0.99
C LEU A 190 13.25 -13.06 -0.38
N GLY A 191 13.35 -12.98 0.94
CA GLY A 191 14.07 -11.94 1.64
C GLY A 191 13.21 -11.09 2.58
N ALA A 192 13.90 -10.35 3.45
CA ALA A 192 13.25 -9.58 4.51
C ALA A 192 12.36 -8.45 3.98
N GLU A 193 12.71 -7.83 2.85
CA GLU A 193 11.92 -6.77 2.23
C GLU A 193 10.60 -7.30 1.69
N MET A 194 10.63 -8.44 1.00
CA MET A 194 9.44 -9.10 0.47
C MET A 194 8.53 -9.57 1.58
N CYS A 195 9.09 -10.13 2.65
CA CYS A 195 8.33 -10.52 3.83
C CYS A 195 7.60 -9.32 4.46
N LYS A 196 8.27 -8.19 4.62
CA LYS A 196 7.66 -6.97 5.13
C LYS A 196 6.55 -6.43 4.24
N LYS A 197 6.75 -6.42 2.90
CA LYS A 197 5.70 -6.01 1.94
C LYS A 197 4.48 -6.94 2.02
N PHE A 198 4.70 -8.24 2.13
CA PHE A 198 3.64 -9.23 2.32
C PHE A 198 2.85 -8.98 3.60
N GLU A 199 3.53 -8.91 4.74
CA GLU A 199 2.92 -8.69 6.06
C GLU A 199 2.10 -7.41 6.09
N THR A 200 2.64 -6.31 5.58
CA THR A 200 1.96 -5.01 5.51
C THR A 200 0.69 -5.05 4.66
N GLN A 201 0.74 -5.73 3.51
CA GLN A 201 -0.43 -5.86 2.64
C GLN A 201 -1.46 -6.85 3.20
N TRP A 202 -1.02 -7.94 3.82
CA TRP A 202 -1.90 -8.96 4.37
C TRP A 202 -2.70 -8.46 5.58
N THR A 203 -2.06 -7.73 6.48
CA THR A 203 -2.74 -7.13 7.64
C THR A 203 -3.67 -5.99 7.22
N HIS A 204 -3.27 -5.19 6.28
CA HIS A 204 -4.04 -4.12 5.66
C HIS A 204 -4.91 -3.29 6.64
N GLY A 205 -4.41 -3.07 7.86
CA GLY A 205 -5.15 -2.37 8.91
C GLY A 205 -6.31 -3.17 9.53
N ASP A 206 -6.41 -4.45 9.22
CA ASP A 206 -7.31 -5.38 9.87
C ASP A 206 -6.72 -5.77 11.24
N GLU A 207 -7.43 -5.42 12.31
CA GLU A 207 -6.98 -5.63 13.69
C GLU A 207 -6.80 -7.10 14.02
N GLU A 208 -7.73 -7.95 13.57
CA GLU A 208 -7.71 -9.38 13.81
C GLU A 208 -6.50 -10.04 13.12
N ARG A 209 -6.22 -9.66 11.88
CA ARG A 209 -5.03 -10.13 11.14
C ARG A 209 -3.74 -9.61 11.76
N LEU A 210 -3.75 -8.40 12.29
CA LEU A 210 -2.59 -7.84 12.98
C LEU A 210 -2.30 -8.61 14.27
N GLU A 211 -3.31 -8.95 15.07
CA GLU A 211 -3.15 -9.78 16.27
C GLU A 211 -2.63 -11.18 15.93
N GLN A 212 -3.16 -11.80 14.88
CA GLN A 212 -2.68 -13.10 14.41
C GLN A 212 -1.22 -13.05 13.96
N LEU A 213 -0.82 -12.00 13.23
CA LEU A 213 0.58 -11.82 12.85
C LEU A 213 1.48 -11.69 14.08
N GLN A 214 1.04 -10.96 15.11
CA GLN A 214 1.75 -10.84 16.37
C GLN A 214 1.96 -12.20 17.04
N GLU A 215 0.92 -13.01 17.13
CA GLU A 215 1.03 -14.36 17.72
C GLU A 215 2.01 -15.25 16.94
N ILE A 216 1.99 -15.18 15.60
CA ILE A 216 2.92 -15.94 14.77
C ILE A 216 4.37 -15.50 15.03
N ILE A 217 4.63 -14.20 15.04
CA ILE A 217 5.97 -13.65 15.29
C ILE A 217 6.46 -14.01 16.69
N MET A 218 5.60 -13.93 17.71
CA MET A 218 5.96 -14.30 19.09
C MET A 218 6.31 -15.79 19.20
N LYS A 219 5.53 -16.68 18.59
CA LYS A 219 5.84 -18.13 18.56
C LYS A 219 7.17 -18.42 17.89
N GLU A 220 7.45 -17.76 16.77
CA GLU A 220 8.74 -17.90 16.08
C GLU A 220 9.92 -17.41 16.94
N GLN A 221 9.73 -16.32 17.69
CA GLN A 221 10.73 -15.81 18.61
C GLN A 221 11.02 -16.80 19.75
N GLU A 222 9.97 -17.35 20.36
CA GLU A 222 10.12 -18.37 21.41
C GLU A 222 10.84 -19.63 20.90
N GLU A 223 10.51 -20.07 19.68
CA GLU A 223 11.18 -21.21 19.06
C GLU A 223 12.64 -20.90 18.72
N ALA A 224 12.95 -19.71 18.25
CA ALA A 224 14.32 -19.28 17.98
C ALA A 224 15.15 -19.18 19.26
N GLU A 225 14.59 -18.67 20.37
CA GLU A 225 15.23 -18.64 21.68
C GLU A 225 15.51 -20.06 22.23
N LYS A 226 14.58 -21.00 22.06
CA LYS A 226 14.78 -22.39 22.45
C LYS A 226 15.92 -23.03 21.67
N ARG A 227 16.00 -22.80 20.35
CA ARG A 227 17.10 -23.33 19.50
C ARG A 227 18.46 -22.75 19.89
N VAL A 228 18.52 -21.48 20.27
CA VAL A 228 19.75 -20.84 20.76
C VAL A 228 20.19 -21.44 22.10
N THR A 229 19.24 -21.69 23.01
CA THR A 229 19.53 -22.34 24.32
C THR A 229 19.94 -23.80 24.18
N GLU A 230 19.50 -24.50 23.16
CA GLU A 230 19.86 -25.88 22.85
C GLU A 230 21.17 -26.04 22.06
N GLY A 231 21.90 -24.94 21.79
CA GLY A 231 23.26 -24.98 21.24
C GLY A 231 23.35 -25.05 19.71
N HIS A 232 22.28 -24.75 18.98
CA HIS A 232 22.31 -24.61 17.52
C HIS A 232 22.85 -23.25 17.07
N SER A 233 23.56 -23.20 15.95
CA SER A 233 24.36 -22.03 15.52
C SER A 233 23.61 -20.71 15.49
N SER A 234 24.22 -19.69 16.10
CA SER A 234 23.57 -18.42 16.48
C SER A 234 23.32 -17.43 15.35
N GLU A 235 23.81 -17.63 14.11
CA GLU A 235 23.72 -16.61 13.05
C GLU A 235 22.39 -16.64 12.30
N GLU A 236 21.84 -17.78 11.97
CA GLU A 236 20.52 -17.89 11.33
C GLU A 236 19.39 -17.45 12.26
N ALA A 237 19.49 -17.82 13.55
CA ALA A 237 18.52 -17.40 14.56
C ALA A 237 18.50 -15.87 14.76
N LYS A 238 19.67 -15.22 14.74
CA LYS A 238 19.79 -13.75 14.87
C LYS A 238 19.23 -12.99 13.66
N GLY A 239 19.43 -13.50 12.44
CA GLY A 239 18.90 -12.90 11.21
C GLY A 239 17.38 -12.90 11.19
N THR A 240 16.75 -14.03 11.51
CA THR A 240 15.29 -14.19 11.58
C THR A 240 14.67 -13.32 12.68
N PHE A 241 15.32 -13.25 13.84
CA PHE A 241 14.90 -12.44 14.99
C PHE A 241 14.90 -10.93 14.68
N ALA A 242 16.01 -10.42 14.13
CA ALA A 242 16.13 -8.99 13.82
C ALA A 242 15.14 -8.52 12.75
N SER A 243 14.90 -9.33 11.73
CA SER A 243 13.96 -9.06 10.65
C SER A 243 12.50 -9.01 11.15
N GLY A 244 12.09 -10.00 11.94
CA GLY A 244 10.73 -10.07 12.49
C GLY A 244 10.40 -8.88 13.42
N ILE A 245 11.31 -8.53 14.34
CA ILE A 245 11.11 -7.40 15.25
C ILE A 245 11.05 -6.07 14.51
N SER A 246 11.88 -5.85 13.50
CA SER A 246 11.88 -4.61 12.73
C SER A 246 10.58 -4.40 11.98
N SER A 247 10.09 -5.43 11.29
CA SER A 247 8.81 -5.40 10.56
C SER A 247 7.63 -5.16 11.51
N PHE A 248 7.58 -5.94 12.59
CA PHE A 248 6.55 -5.80 13.61
C PHE A 248 6.52 -4.39 14.24
N ARG A 249 7.66 -3.86 14.66
CA ARG A 249 7.71 -2.51 15.26
C ARG A 249 7.19 -1.43 14.33
N LYS A 250 7.45 -1.54 13.03
CA LYS A 250 6.95 -0.56 12.06
C LYS A 250 5.43 -0.67 11.86
N ILE A 251 4.92 -1.89 11.65
CA ILE A 251 3.48 -2.12 11.46
C ILE A 251 2.70 -1.76 12.72
N PHE A 252 3.16 -2.26 13.87
CA PHE A 252 2.51 -2.01 15.16
C PHE A 252 2.62 -0.56 15.61
N GLY A 253 3.74 0.10 15.38
CA GLY A 253 3.93 1.52 15.69
C GLY A 253 2.95 2.39 14.92
N THR A 254 2.78 2.17 13.62
CA THR A 254 1.81 2.88 12.79
C THR A 254 0.37 2.65 13.26
N TYR A 255 0.05 1.42 13.64
CA TYR A 255 -1.27 1.06 14.16
C TYR A 255 -1.55 1.66 15.54
N GLN A 256 -0.58 1.65 16.46
CA GLN A 256 -0.69 2.29 17.78
C GLN A 256 -0.85 3.82 17.68
N GLU A 257 -0.14 4.46 16.76
CA GLU A 257 -0.32 5.88 16.47
C GLU A 257 -1.72 6.18 15.94
N TYR A 258 -2.25 5.29 15.12
CA TYR A 258 -3.62 5.36 14.64
C TYR A 258 -4.63 5.27 15.78
N LEU A 259 -4.56 4.22 16.63
CA LEU A 259 -5.45 4.05 17.77
C LEU A 259 -5.40 5.23 18.74
N ALA A 260 -4.20 5.74 19.03
CA ALA A 260 -4.04 6.90 19.90
C ALA A 260 -4.72 8.16 19.35
N LYS A 261 -4.72 8.34 18.02
CA LYS A 261 -5.42 9.45 17.37
C LYS A 261 -6.95 9.28 17.39
N GLU A 262 -7.44 8.06 17.25
CA GLU A 262 -8.88 7.77 17.35
C GLU A 262 -9.42 8.01 18.76
N THR A 263 -8.74 7.47 19.77
CA THR A 263 -9.11 7.67 21.18
C THR A 263 -9.11 9.16 21.55
N ALA A 264 -8.13 9.93 21.07
CA ALA A 264 -8.08 11.37 21.29
C ALA A 264 -9.25 12.12 20.63
N LYS A 265 -9.72 11.67 19.47
CA LYS A 265 -10.90 12.25 18.79
C LYS A 265 -12.21 11.94 19.52
N GLU A 266 -12.37 10.70 20.00
CA GLU A 266 -13.54 10.31 20.80
C GLU A 266 -13.65 11.12 22.09
N ASP A 267 -12.54 11.32 22.81
CA ASP A 267 -12.45 12.15 23.99
C ASP A 267 -12.79 13.64 23.70
N GLU A 268 -12.36 14.16 22.55
CA GLU A 268 -12.66 15.54 22.15
C GLU A 268 -14.15 15.71 21.77
N THR A 269 -14.73 14.71 21.14
CA THR A 269 -16.16 14.69 20.78
C THR A 269 -17.04 14.59 22.02
N GLN A 270 -16.67 13.77 23.00
CA GLN A 270 -17.37 13.67 24.28
C GLN A 270 -17.27 14.95 25.14
N ARG A 271 -16.19 15.72 25.01
CA ARG A 271 -16.03 17.02 25.71
C ARG A 271 -16.82 18.16 25.08
N ARG A 272 -17.27 18.00 23.83
CA ARG A 272 -18.05 19.00 23.07
C ARG A 272 -19.56 18.75 23.11
N SER A 273 -20.00 17.56 23.53
CA SER A 273 -21.39 17.19 23.80
C SER A 273 -21.81 17.48 25.25
#